data_4076b57791846ba265b5bcd0f98b8797
#
_entry.id   4076b57791846ba265b5bcd0f98b8797
#
_cell.length_a   1.000
_cell.length_b   1.000
_cell.length_c   1.000
_cell.angle_alpha   90.00
_cell.angle_beta   90.00
_cell.angle_gamma   90.00
#
_symmetry.space_group_name_H-M   'P 1'
#
loop_
_entity.id
_entity.type
_entity.pdbx_description
1 polymer ?
#
loop_
_entity_poly.entity_id
_entity_poly.type
_entity_poly.pdbx_seq_one_letter_code
_entity_poly.pdbx_strand_id
1 'polypeptide(L)'
;TVTREEIASWRPGDRLLLSGKLLTGRDAAHKRIQDLLAKGEPLPEGVDFHNRFIYYVGPVDPVGEEVVGPAGPTTSTRMDKFTEMMLGETGLIGMVGKAERGPAAIESIKKHGAVYLMAVGGAAYLVSKAIKAAEVVAFPELGMEAIYEFTVEDMPVTVAVDCKGESVHQSGPAHWRQRIEAQQLEIK
;
A
#
# COMPACT_ATOMS: atom_id res chain seq x y z
N THR A 1 -15.44 -7.04 0.83
CA THR A 1 -14.82 -5.69 0.93
C THR A 1 -14.36 -5.51 2.36
N VAL A 2 -13.09 -5.16 2.57
CA VAL A 2 -12.53 -4.85 3.89
C VAL A 2 -13.25 -3.63 4.48
N THR A 3 -13.62 -3.69 5.76
CA THR A 3 -14.28 -2.60 6.46
C THR A 3 -13.33 -1.86 7.40
N ARG A 4 -13.72 -0.67 7.87
CA ARG A 4 -12.94 0.07 8.86
C ARG A 4 -12.88 -0.65 10.20
N GLU A 5 -13.95 -1.37 10.57
CA GLU A 5 -14.01 -2.21 11.78
C GLU A 5 -13.02 -3.37 11.70
N GLU A 6 -12.88 -3.99 10.53
CA GLU A 6 -11.90 -5.04 10.29
C GLU A 6 -10.47 -4.49 10.40
N ILE A 7 -10.18 -3.35 9.73
CA ILE A 7 -8.89 -2.65 9.84
C ILE A 7 -8.55 -2.32 11.29
N ALA A 8 -9.52 -1.90 12.10
CA ALA A 8 -9.33 -1.56 13.51
C ALA A 8 -8.92 -2.76 14.37
N SER A 9 -9.19 -3.97 13.93
CA SER A 9 -8.77 -5.20 14.59
C SER A 9 -7.32 -5.61 14.32
N TRP A 10 -6.73 -5.15 13.23
CA TRP A 10 -5.40 -5.53 12.79
C TRP A 10 -4.30 -4.92 13.65
N ARG A 11 -3.20 -5.65 13.80
CA ARG A 11 -2.04 -5.24 14.59
C ARG A 11 -0.76 -5.30 13.76
N PRO A 12 0.24 -4.47 14.06
CA PRO A 12 1.54 -4.53 13.39
C PRO A 12 2.13 -5.94 13.48
N GLY A 13 2.52 -6.48 12.33
CA GLY A 13 3.06 -7.83 12.20
C GLY A 13 2.05 -8.90 11.81
N ASP A 14 0.75 -8.61 11.83
CA ASP A 14 -0.26 -9.55 11.35
C ASP A 14 -0.04 -9.86 9.86
N ARG A 15 -0.13 -11.15 9.52
CA ARG A 15 -0.01 -11.64 8.15
C ARG A 15 -1.39 -11.86 7.58
N LEU A 16 -1.66 -11.25 6.44
CA LEU A 16 -2.96 -11.26 5.79
C LEU A 16 -2.83 -11.79 4.37
N LEU A 17 -3.92 -12.33 3.85
CA LEU A 17 -4.12 -12.65 2.45
C LEU A 17 -5.21 -11.74 1.90
N LEU A 18 -4.83 -10.82 1.01
CA LEU A 18 -5.80 -9.90 0.41
C LEU A 18 -6.43 -10.54 -0.82
N SER A 19 -7.77 -10.50 -0.86
CA SER A 19 -8.56 -10.88 -2.04
C SER A 19 -9.59 -9.80 -2.36
N GLY A 20 -9.78 -9.52 -3.64
CA GLY A 20 -10.69 -8.50 -4.13
C GLY A 20 -10.03 -7.49 -5.05
N LYS A 21 -10.58 -6.29 -5.16
CA LYS A 21 -10.12 -5.26 -6.08
C LYS A 21 -9.23 -4.22 -5.38
N LEU A 22 -8.06 -3.96 -5.95
CA LEU A 22 -7.11 -2.92 -5.55
C LEU A 22 -6.94 -1.92 -6.68
N LEU A 23 -6.81 -0.64 -6.36
CA LEU A 23 -6.29 0.34 -7.30
C LEU A 23 -4.76 0.35 -7.24
N THR A 24 -4.11 0.75 -8.32
CA THR A 24 -2.66 0.96 -8.32
C THR A 24 -2.32 2.44 -8.47
N GLY A 25 -1.12 2.81 -8.06
CA GLY A 25 -0.64 4.17 -8.30
C GLY A 25 0.76 4.39 -7.74
N ARG A 26 1.53 5.19 -8.47
CA ARG A 26 2.86 5.64 -8.07
C ARG A 26 2.95 7.15 -8.16
N ASP A 27 4.15 7.68 -8.24
CA ASP A 27 4.46 9.11 -8.19
C ASP A 27 3.65 9.93 -9.20
N ALA A 28 3.61 9.50 -10.47
CA ALA A 28 2.95 10.26 -11.54
C ALA A 28 1.43 10.28 -11.35
N ALA A 29 0.80 9.14 -11.04
CA ALA A 29 -0.63 9.06 -10.78
C ALA A 29 -1.04 9.91 -9.56
N HIS A 30 -0.30 9.81 -8.44
CA HIS A 30 -0.56 10.63 -7.26
C HIS A 30 -0.43 12.12 -7.53
N LYS A 31 0.57 12.52 -8.34
CA LYS A 31 0.73 13.92 -8.75
C LYS A 31 -0.45 14.41 -9.58
N ARG A 32 -0.94 13.58 -10.52
CA ARG A 32 -2.14 13.91 -11.32
C ARG A 32 -3.39 14.08 -10.45
N ILE A 33 -3.60 13.15 -9.49
CA ILE A 33 -4.71 13.25 -8.52
C ILE A 33 -4.60 14.56 -7.74
N GLN A 34 -3.41 14.87 -7.20
CA GLN A 34 -3.18 16.12 -6.48
C GLN A 34 -3.50 17.36 -7.32
N ASP A 35 -3.09 17.38 -8.59
CA ASP A 35 -3.31 18.52 -9.48
C ASP A 35 -4.80 18.70 -9.80
N LEU A 36 -5.56 17.61 -9.97
CA LEU A 36 -7.01 17.67 -10.17
C LEU A 36 -7.72 18.22 -8.92
N LEU A 37 -7.43 17.66 -7.75
CA LEU A 37 -8.03 18.10 -6.48
C LEU A 37 -7.69 19.55 -6.16
N ALA A 38 -6.46 19.99 -6.39
CA ALA A 38 -6.04 21.37 -6.18
C ALA A 38 -6.79 22.39 -7.08
N LYS A 39 -7.26 21.95 -8.24
CA LYS A 39 -8.09 22.76 -9.17
C LYS A 39 -9.57 22.64 -8.90
N GLY A 40 -10.00 21.76 -7.97
CA GLY A 40 -11.41 21.43 -7.76
C GLY A 40 -12.02 20.62 -8.92
N GLU A 41 -11.18 19.97 -9.72
CA GLU A 41 -11.61 19.11 -10.83
C GLU A 41 -11.94 17.71 -10.29
N PRO A 42 -12.96 17.03 -10.87
CA PRO A 42 -13.30 15.67 -10.45
C PRO A 42 -12.19 14.68 -10.83
N LEU A 43 -12.11 13.58 -10.09
CA LEU A 43 -11.29 12.43 -10.48
C LEU A 43 -11.82 11.84 -11.81
N PRO A 44 -10.95 11.13 -12.56
CA PRO A 44 -11.37 10.48 -13.80
C PRO A 44 -12.56 9.55 -13.58
N GLU A 45 -13.45 9.48 -14.57
CA GLU A 45 -14.57 8.55 -14.56
C GLU A 45 -14.08 7.11 -14.35
N GLY A 46 -14.73 6.35 -13.46
CA GLY A 46 -14.35 4.99 -13.10
C GLY A 46 -13.32 4.87 -11.98
N VAL A 47 -12.74 5.98 -11.49
CA VAL A 47 -11.82 5.97 -10.36
C VAL A 47 -12.51 6.42 -9.08
N ASP A 48 -12.75 5.49 -8.18
CA ASP A 48 -13.23 5.75 -6.82
C ASP A 48 -12.28 5.13 -5.81
N PHE A 49 -11.69 5.96 -4.96
CA PHE A 49 -10.79 5.52 -3.88
C PHE A 49 -11.53 5.29 -2.55
N HIS A 50 -12.79 5.68 -2.45
CA HIS A 50 -13.54 5.64 -1.20
C HIS A 50 -13.65 4.20 -0.67
N ASN A 51 -13.19 3.98 0.57
CA ASN A 51 -13.13 2.66 1.23
C ASN A 51 -12.38 1.60 0.42
N ARG A 52 -11.36 1.99 -0.34
CA ARG A 52 -10.53 1.09 -1.14
C ARG A 52 -9.07 1.09 -0.69
N PHE A 53 -8.31 0.16 -1.25
CA PHE A 53 -6.87 0.05 -1.10
C PHE A 53 -6.16 0.48 -2.38
N ILE A 54 -4.99 1.10 -2.21
CA ILE A 54 -4.08 1.38 -3.31
C ILE A 54 -2.80 0.57 -3.16
N TYR A 55 -2.35 -0.06 -4.24
CA TYR A 55 -1.07 -0.75 -4.31
C TYR A 55 -0.05 0.12 -5.04
N TYR A 56 1.03 0.43 -4.35
CA TYR A 56 2.14 1.21 -4.91
C TYR A 56 2.99 0.34 -5.81
N VAL A 57 2.62 0.25 -7.06
CA VAL A 57 3.23 -0.59 -8.07
C VAL A 57 3.20 0.08 -9.44
N GLY A 58 4.20 -0.20 -10.26
CA GLY A 58 4.16 -0.02 -11.71
C GLY A 58 4.39 -1.39 -12.32
N PRO A 59 3.33 -2.07 -12.75
CA PRO A 59 3.45 -3.41 -13.30
C PRO A 59 4.25 -3.37 -14.62
N VAL A 60 5.03 -4.41 -14.85
CA VAL A 60 5.65 -4.65 -16.14
C VAL A 60 4.60 -5.22 -17.09
N ASP A 61 4.74 -4.93 -18.38
CA ASP A 61 3.85 -5.49 -19.41
C ASP A 61 3.87 -7.02 -19.37
N PRO A 62 2.73 -7.66 -19.58
CA PRO A 62 2.63 -9.12 -19.57
C PRO A 62 3.37 -9.75 -20.76
N VAL A 63 3.88 -10.96 -20.55
CA VAL A 63 4.49 -11.77 -21.60
C VAL A 63 3.71 -13.06 -21.75
N GLY A 64 3.32 -13.38 -22.98
CA GLY A 64 2.53 -14.58 -23.28
C GLY A 64 1.13 -14.55 -22.67
N GLU A 65 0.80 -15.52 -21.83
CA GLU A 65 -0.51 -15.66 -21.20
C GLU A 65 -0.62 -15.00 -19.81
N GLU A 66 0.37 -14.20 -19.42
CA GLU A 66 0.35 -13.50 -18.14
C GLU A 66 -0.75 -12.44 -18.11
N VAL A 67 -1.43 -12.28 -16.99
CA VAL A 67 -2.36 -11.17 -16.75
C VAL A 67 -1.60 -9.85 -16.64
N VAL A 68 -0.44 -9.90 -15.99
CA VAL A 68 0.48 -8.78 -15.76
C VAL A 68 1.88 -9.35 -15.55
N GLY A 69 2.90 -8.68 -16.03
CA GLY A 69 4.28 -9.05 -15.76
C GLY A 69 4.66 -8.82 -14.27
N PRO A 70 5.95 -8.86 -13.94
CA PRO A 70 6.40 -8.62 -12.57
C PRO A 70 5.81 -7.35 -11.97
N ALA A 71 5.08 -7.50 -10.84
CA ALA A 71 4.34 -6.43 -10.17
C ALA A 71 4.81 -6.24 -8.72
N GLY A 72 6.11 -5.95 -8.54
CA GLY A 72 6.71 -5.74 -7.23
C GLY A 72 6.35 -4.39 -6.60
N PRO A 73 6.23 -4.34 -5.26
CA PRO A 73 5.88 -3.11 -4.56
C PRO A 73 6.97 -2.04 -4.71
N THR A 74 6.55 -0.78 -4.88
CA THR A 74 7.42 0.39 -4.86
C THR A 74 7.69 0.84 -3.42
N THR A 75 8.84 1.46 -3.17
CA THR A 75 9.19 2.07 -1.88
C THR A 75 8.19 3.16 -1.51
N SER A 76 7.51 2.99 -0.38
CA SER A 76 6.34 3.78 -0.01
C SER A 76 6.63 5.19 0.47
N THR A 77 7.83 5.47 1.00
CA THR A 77 8.25 6.81 1.42
C THR A 77 8.16 7.86 0.31
N ARG A 78 8.25 7.45 -0.95
CA ARG A 78 8.05 8.33 -2.10
C ARG A 78 6.64 8.93 -2.16
N MET A 79 5.64 8.18 -1.66
CA MET A 79 4.24 8.57 -1.62
C MET A 79 3.83 9.29 -0.34
N ASP A 80 4.74 9.44 0.64
CA ASP A 80 4.41 10.04 1.95
C ASP A 80 3.83 11.45 1.83
N LYS A 81 4.36 12.27 0.93
CA LYS A 81 3.89 13.63 0.64
C LYS A 81 2.44 13.70 0.12
N PHE A 82 1.91 12.60 -0.39
CA PHE A 82 0.53 12.51 -0.90
C PHE A 82 -0.43 11.85 0.10
N THR A 83 0.09 11.26 1.20
CA THR A 83 -0.70 10.39 2.08
C THR A 83 -1.88 11.13 2.71
N GLU A 84 -1.66 12.34 3.24
CA GLU A 84 -2.73 13.13 3.86
C GLU A 84 -3.87 13.44 2.87
N MET A 85 -3.52 13.86 1.67
CA MET A 85 -4.47 14.14 0.60
C MET A 85 -5.25 12.87 0.20
N MET A 86 -4.56 11.75 -0.03
CA MET A 86 -5.22 10.50 -0.42
C MET A 86 -6.18 9.98 0.65
N LEU A 87 -5.80 10.03 1.92
CA LEU A 87 -6.66 9.56 3.00
C LEU A 87 -7.80 10.54 3.30
N GLY A 88 -7.52 11.85 3.31
CA GLY A 88 -8.47 12.88 3.72
C GLY A 88 -9.46 13.29 2.64
N GLU A 89 -9.00 13.45 1.39
CA GLU A 89 -9.83 14.00 0.31
C GLU A 89 -10.46 12.91 -0.55
N THR A 90 -9.81 11.73 -0.70
CA THR A 90 -10.36 10.65 -1.53
C THR A 90 -11.05 9.55 -0.74
N GLY A 91 -10.91 9.53 0.59
CA GLY A 91 -11.50 8.49 1.44
C GLY A 91 -10.83 7.11 1.34
N LEU A 92 -9.60 7.04 0.83
CA LEU A 92 -8.79 5.83 0.81
C LEU A 92 -8.61 5.30 2.24
N ILE A 93 -8.64 3.97 2.43
CA ILE A 93 -8.52 3.36 3.76
C ILE A 93 -7.27 2.49 3.95
N GLY A 94 -6.57 2.17 2.87
CA GLY A 94 -5.39 1.33 2.98
C GLY A 94 -4.42 1.49 1.82
N MET A 95 -3.17 1.27 2.12
CA MET A 95 -2.06 1.37 1.17
C MET A 95 -1.20 0.12 1.26
N VAL A 96 -0.77 -0.40 0.11
CA VAL A 96 0.14 -1.54 0.03
C VAL A 96 1.43 -1.10 -0.67
N GLY A 97 2.57 -1.40 -0.07
CA GLY A 97 3.85 -1.03 -0.65
C GLY A 97 5.02 -1.79 -0.03
N LYS A 98 6.20 -1.20 0.04
CA LYS A 98 7.37 -1.76 0.74
C LYS A 98 8.10 -0.68 1.53
N ALA A 99 8.98 -1.13 2.45
CA ALA A 99 9.75 -0.30 3.36
C ALA A 99 8.88 0.49 4.36
N GLU A 100 9.53 1.30 5.18
CA GLU A 100 8.87 2.09 6.23
C GLU A 100 8.15 3.33 5.68
N ARG A 101 7.32 3.93 6.52
CA ARG A 101 6.68 5.22 6.26
C ARG A 101 7.31 6.29 7.16
N GLY A 102 7.40 7.51 6.65
CA GLY A 102 7.84 8.66 7.43
C GLY A 102 6.83 9.08 8.50
N PRO A 103 7.28 9.87 9.52
CA PRO A 103 6.42 10.26 10.64
C PRO A 103 5.13 10.97 10.21
N ALA A 104 5.18 11.88 9.26
CA ALA A 104 3.99 12.60 8.76
C ALA A 104 2.95 11.64 8.13
N ALA A 105 3.41 10.64 7.39
CA ALA A 105 2.52 9.63 6.81
C ALA A 105 1.89 8.75 7.89
N ILE A 106 2.64 8.37 8.94
CA ILE A 106 2.13 7.61 10.08
C ILE A 106 1.06 8.40 10.83
N GLU A 107 1.28 9.70 11.06
CA GLU A 107 0.27 10.56 11.69
C GLU A 107 -1.00 10.68 10.83
N SER A 108 -0.86 10.78 9.51
CA SER A 108 -2.02 10.78 8.61
C SER A 108 -2.77 9.43 8.65
N ILE A 109 -2.07 8.30 8.68
CA ILE A 109 -2.66 6.96 8.82
C ILE A 109 -3.49 6.89 10.10
N LYS A 110 -2.90 7.32 11.22
CA LYS A 110 -3.58 7.37 12.52
C LYS A 110 -4.80 8.30 12.52
N LYS A 111 -4.64 9.52 12.01
CA LYS A 111 -5.69 10.54 11.93
C LYS A 111 -6.93 10.05 11.18
N HIS A 112 -6.72 9.34 10.08
CA HIS A 112 -7.80 8.87 9.21
C HIS A 112 -8.25 7.43 9.50
N GLY A 113 -7.65 6.75 10.51
CA GLY A 113 -7.98 5.36 10.84
C GLY A 113 -7.70 4.40 9.69
N ALA A 114 -6.66 4.68 8.91
CA ALA A 114 -6.25 3.89 7.76
C ALA A 114 -5.19 2.85 8.15
N VAL A 115 -4.72 2.06 7.18
CA VAL A 115 -3.69 1.03 7.40
C VAL A 115 -2.64 1.08 6.29
N TYR A 116 -1.41 0.76 6.65
CA TYR A 116 -0.35 0.49 5.68
C TYR A 116 0.12 -0.95 5.77
N LEU A 117 0.09 -1.63 4.64
CA LEU A 117 0.46 -3.01 4.49
C LEU A 117 1.76 -3.12 3.67
N MET A 118 2.62 -4.05 4.03
CA MET A 118 3.80 -4.39 3.23
C MET A 118 3.54 -5.64 2.39
N ALA A 119 3.80 -5.54 1.09
CA ALA A 119 4.04 -6.69 0.23
C ALA A 119 5.54 -7.01 0.20
N VAL A 120 5.89 -8.26 -0.12
CA VAL A 120 7.29 -8.72 -0.10
C VAL A 120 8.07 -8.08 -1.25
N GLY A 121 9.09 -7.29 -0.91
CA GLY A 121 10.06 -6.78 -1.87
C GLY A 121 10.92 -7.93 -2.43
N GLY A 122 11.28 -7.85 -3.71
CA GLY A 122 12.07 -8.89 -4.40
C GLY A 122 11.26 -10.10 -4.89
N ALA A 123 10.00 -10.23 -4.50
CA ALA A 123 9.10 -11.31 -4.91
C ALA A 123 8.09 -10.87 -6.00
N ALA A 124 8.48 -9.94 -6.89
CA ALA A 124 7.61 -9.33 -7.89
C ALA A 124 6.83 -10.34 -8.75
N TYR A 125 7.50 -11.43 -9.14
CA TYR A 125 6.88 -12.52 -9.91
C TYR A 125 5.87 -13.33 -9.07
N LEU A 126 6.17 -13.57 -7.78
CA LEU A 126 5.24 -14.29 -6.91
C LEU A 126 4.00 -13.45 -6.59
N VAL A 127 4.18 -12.14 -6.42
CA VAL A 127 3.08 -11.20 -6.21
C VAL A 127 2.19 -11.11 -7.45
N SER A 128 2.79 -11.09 -8.67
CA SER A 128 1.99 -11.05 -9.90
C SER A 128 1.09 -12.27 -10.07
N LYS A 129 1.44 -13.43 -9.53
CA LYS A 129 0.57 -14.62 -9.56
C LYS A 129 -0.72 -14.48 -8.73
N ALA A 130 -0.72 -13.61 -7.73
CA ALA A 130 -1.93 -13.27 -6.98
C ALA A 130 -2.88 -12.37 -7.78
N ILE A 131 -2.40 -11.71 -8.85
CA ILE A 131 -3.19 -10.81 -9.68
C ILE A 131 -3.89 -11.65 -10.75
N LYS A 132 -5.22 -11.70 -10.70
CA LYS A 132 -6.07 -12.50 -11.58
C LYS A 132 -6.67 -11.71 -12.74
N ALA A 133 -6.76 -10.37 -12.60
CA ALA A 133 -7.16 -9.46 -13.65
C ALA A 133 -6.49 -8.09 -13.43
N ALA A 134 -6.23 -7.39 -14.53
CA ALA A 134 -5.65 -6.05 -14.51
C ALA A 134 -6.30 -5.23 -15.63
N GLU A 135 -6.82 -4.05 -15.29
CA GLU A 135 -7.46 -3.13 -16.22
C GLU A 135 -6.96 -1.72 -15.95
N VAL A 136 -6.62 -0.97 -17.00
CA VAL A 136 -6.30 0.46 -16.89
C VAL A 136 -7.59 1.23 -16.71
N VAL A 137 -7.74 1.94 -15.61
CA VAL A 137 -8.96 2.72 -15.30
C VAL A 137 -8.74 4.23 -15.42
N ALA A 138 -7.49 4.72 -15.33
CA ALA A 138 -7.19 6.13 -15.58
C ALA A 138 -5.73 6.37 -15.99
N PHE A 139 -5.51 7.51 -16.64
CA PHE A 139 -4.21 8.01 -17.06
C PHE A 139 -3.40 7.03 -17.92
N PRO A 140 -3.99 6.41 -18.97
CA PRO A 140 -3.31 5.41 -19.79
C PRO A 140 -2.00 5.93 -20.41
N GLU A 141 -1.90 7.23 -20.62
CA GLU A 141 -0.68 7.88 -21.14
C GLU A 141 0.53 7.79 -20.20
N LEU A 142 0.33 7.46 -18.91
CA LEU A 142 1.40 7.26 -17.95
C LEU A 142 2.03 5.86 -18.03
N GLY A 143 1.55 4.97 -18.90
CA GLY A 143 2.07 3.63 -19.07
C GLY A 143 2.01 2.82 -17.77
N MET A 144 3.15 2.29 -17.32
CA MET A 144 3.22 1.52 -16.06
C MET A 144 2.84 2.32 -14.79
N GLU A 145 2.76 3.63 -14.87
CA GLU A 145 2.30 4.50 -13.77
C GLU A 145 0.84 4.93 -13.91
N ALA A 146 0.12 4.40 -14.90
CA ALA A 146 -1.34 4.55 -14.99
C ALA A 146 -2.01 3.98 -13.74
N ILE A 147 -3.25 4.37 -13.50
CA ILE A 147 -4.06 3.72 -12.48
C ILE A 147 -4.69 2.47 -13.09
N TYR A 148 -4.30 1.32 -12.55
CA TYR A 148 -4.95 0.05 -12.84
C TYR A 148 -5.93 -0.31 -11.73
N GLU A 149 -6.94 -1.08 -12.05
CA GLU A 149 -7.69 -1.88 -11.11
C GLU A 149 -7.22 -3.33 -11.23
N PHE A 150 -6.63 -3.86 -10.15
CA PHE A 150 -6.26 -5.27 -10.05
C PHE A 150 -7.33 -6.04 -9.30
N THR A 151 -7.69 -7.21 -9.82
CA THR A 151 -8.36 -8.24 -9.03
C THR A 151 -7.30 -9.19 -8.49
N VAL A 152 -7.19 -9.29 -7.17
CA VAL A 152 -6.21 -10.15 -6.50
C VAL A 152 -6.89 -11.27 -5.72
N GLU A 153 -6.18 -12.40 -5.58
CA GLU A 153 -6.58 -13.54 -4.78
C GLU A 153 -5.40 -14.01 -3.95
N ASP A 154 -5.62 -14.05 -2.63
CA ASP A 154 -4.63 -14.50 -1.63
C ASP A 154 -3.28 -13.78 -1.73
N MET A 155 -3.29 -12.49 -2.05
CA MET A 155 -2.07 -11.68 -2.10
C MET A 155 -1.49 -11.54 -0.69
N PRO A 156 -0.28 -12.08 -0.43
CA PRO A 156 0.30 -12.06 0.91
C PRO A 156 0.82 -10.67 1.26
N VAL A 157 0.38 -10.15 2.39
CA VAL A 157 0.83 -8.87 2.95
C VAL A 157 1.01 -8.95 4.46
N THR A 158 1.72 -7.99 5.02
CA THR A 158 1.91 -7.84 6.46
C THR A 158 1.49 -6.45 6.89
N VAL A 159 0.77 -6.34 8.00
CA VAL A 159 0.41 -5.05 8.60
C VAL A 159 1.68 -4.37 9.08
N ALA A 160 2.07 -3.28 8.44
CA ALA A 160 3.28 -2.54 8.78
C ALA A 160 3.01 -1.33 9.67
N VAL A 161 1.91 -0.62 9.42
CA VAL A 161 1.40 0.45 10.31
C VAL A 161 -0.10 0.23 10.46
N ASP A 162 -0.56 0.10 11.69
CA ASP A 162 -1.97 -0.06 12.00
C ASP A 162 -2.72 1.29 12.05
N CYS A 163 -4.03 1.22 12.24
CA CYS A 163 -4.90 2.42 12.32
C CYS A 163 -4.64 3.33 13.54
N LYS A 164 -3.81 2.88 14.48
CA LYS A 164 -3.38 3.67 15.65
C LYS A 164 -2.02 4.34 15.43
N GLY A 165 -1.37 4.08 14.30
CA GLY A 165 -0.04 4.56 13.97
C GLY A 165 1.10 3.75 14.60
N GLU A 166 0.82 2.55 15.11
CA GLU A 166 1.87 1.65 15.59
C GLU A 166 2.55 0.97 14.39
N SER A 167 3.90 0.94 14.39
CA SER A 167 4.70 0.47 13.26
C SER A 167 5.64 -0.67 13.62
N VAL A 168 5.67 -1.73 12.79
CA VAL A 168 6.63 -2.84 12.93
C VAL A 168 8.08 -2.38 12.80
N HIS A 169 8.34 -1.32 12.03
CA HIS A 169 9.68 -0.77 11.84
C HIS A 169 10.22 -0.08 13.11
N GLN A 170 9.33 0.32 14.01
CA GLN A 170 9.69 0.88 15.32
C GLN A 170 9.70 -0.20 16.41
N SER A 171 8.62 -0.98 16.51
CA SER A 171 8.47 -2.00 17.57
C SER A 171 9.41 -3.20 17.38
N GLY A 172 9.63 -3.65 16.15
CA GLY A 172 10.48 -4.78 15.84
C GLY A 172 11.93 -4.59 16.30
N PRO A 173 12.64 -3.52 15.86
CA PRO A 173 14.00 -3.25 16.33
C PRO A 173 14.11 -3.05 17.85
N ALA A 174 13.12 -2.39 18.47
CA ALA A 174 13.11 -2.20 19.92
C ALA A 174 13.02 -3.53 20.67
N HIS A 175 12.12 -4.42 20.23
CA HIS A 175 11.97 -5.76 20.81
C HIS A 175 13.26 -6.59 20.71
N TRP A 176 13.90 -6.58 19.53
CA TRP A 176 15.14 -7.34 19.33
C TRP A 176 16.33 -6.77 20.10
N ARG A 177 16.43 -5.44 20.25
CA ARG A 177 17.47 -4.83 21.10
C ARG A 177 17.36 -5.32 22.54
N GLN A 178 16.15 -5.29 23.12
CA GLN A 178 15.92 -5.78 24.48
C GLN A 178 16.34 -7.25 24.64
N ARG A 179 16.04 -8.11 23.66
CA ARG A 179 16.45 -9.52 23.68
C ARG A 179 17.96 -9.70 23.60
N ILE A 180 18.63 -8.94 22.73
CA ILE A 180 20.09 -8.99 22.58
C ILE A 180 20.76 -8.52 23.87
N GLU A 181 20.29 -7.43 24.48
CA GLU A 181 20.81 -6.92 25.75
C GLU A 181 20.63 -7.94 26.89
N ALA A 182 19.47 -8.59 26.98
CA ALA A 182 19.21 -9.64 27.95
C ALA A 182 20.16 -10.86 27.78
N GLN A 183 20.39 -11.29 26.53
CA GLN A 183 21.32 -12.39 26.24
C GLN A 183 22.77 -12.04 26.53
N GLN A 184 23.20 -10.80 26.32
CA GLN A 184 24.53 -10.34 26.67
C GLN A 184 24.79 -10.32 28.20
N LEU A 185 23.75 -10.18 29.01
CA LEU A 185 23.80 -10.27 30.45
C LEU A 185 23.99 -11.73 30.96
N GLU A 186 23.56 -12.72 30.15
CA GLU A 186 23.72 -14.15 30.48
C GLU A 186 25.12 -14.71 30.11
N ILE A 187 25.90 -14.03 29.28
CA ILE A 187 27.22 -14.45 28.79
C ILE A 187 28.37 -13.92 29.69
N LYS A 188 28.08 -13.28 30.80
CA LYS A 188 29.03 -12.90 31.83
C LYS A 188 29.05 -13.92 32.95
#